data_2c6da52cfbae81e2372867941c6eecb7
#
_entry.id   2c6da52cfbae81e2372867941c6eecb7
#
_cell.length_a   1.000
_cell.length_b   1.000
_cell.length_c   1.000
_cell.angle_alpha   90.00
_cell.angle_beta   90.00
_cell.angle_gamma   90.00
#
_symmetry.space_group_name_H-M   'P 1'
#
loop_
_entity.id
_entity.type
_entity.pdbx_description
1 polymer ?
#
loop_
_entity_poly.entity_id
_entity_poly.type
_entity_poly.pdbx_seq_one_letter_code
_entity_poly.pdbx_strand_id
1 'polypeptide(L)'
;MTPAAFAIPGDLDTLTGGYIYEKRLLAGLRALGHDVAHLRLGASFPDPTPGDMGDALRQMQAVPPDRPLILDGFVAGAGTGLEAVRAPMVAMIHHPLAFEVGLSEARRAHLRATERANVALVRHVLVPSPATRDLLVAEYGADPARITIAPPGVDRPALPPAPESPPLILSVGILHPRKGHDVLLGALAR
;
A
#
# COMPACT_ATOMS: atom_id res chain seq x y z
N MET A 1 -14.66 -12.77 16.73
CA MET A 1 -13.26 -12.59 16.30
C MET A 1 -13.14 -13.17 14.89
N THR A 2 -12.63 -12.39 13.94
CA THR A 2 -12.47 -12.86 12.54
C THR A 2 -10.99 -13.16 12.33
N PRO A 3 -10.61 -14.41 12.00
CA PRO A 3 -9.23 -14.69 11.63
C PRO A 3 -8.93 -14.08 10.26
N ALA A 4 -7.74 -13.50 10.10
CA ALA A 4 -7.26 -12.94 8.84
C ALA A 4 -5.76 -13.15 8.67
N ALA A 5 -5.23 -12.91 7.48
CA ALA A 5 -3.80 -12.83 7.23
C ALA A 5 -3.49 -11.49 6.55
N PHE A 6 -2.29 -10.94 6.80
CA PHE A 6 -1.82 -9.73 6.15
C PHE A 6 -0.43 -9.99 5.57
N ALA A 7 -0.33 -9.95 4.26
CA ALA A 7 0.89 -10.18 3.50
C ALA A 7 1.59 -8.85 3.22
N ILE A 8 2.72 -8.63 3.89
CA ILE A 8 3.50 -7.38 3.82
C ILE A 8 4.94 -7.74 3.46
N PRO A 9 5.53 -7.16 2.41
CA PRO A 9 6.91 -7.42 2.01
C PRO A 9 7.91 -6.67 2.90
N GLY A 10 9.10 -7.20 3.02
CA GLY A 10 10.24 -6.55 3.67
C GLY A 10 10.12 -6.41 5.18
N ASP A 11 10.58 -5.27 5.68
CA ASP A 11 10.60 -4.96 7.10
C ASP A 11 9.49 -3.96 7.47
N LEU A 12 8.56 -4.41 8.31
CA LEU A 12 7.43 -3.61 8.79
C LEU A 12 7.87 -2.39 9.62
N ASP A 13 9.11 -2.36 10.10
CA ASP A 13 9.68 -1.22 10.82
C ASP A 13 10.28 -0.14 9.91
N THR A 14 10.20 -0.33 8.59
CA THR A 14 10.64 0.67 7.60
C THR A 14 9.82 1.98 7.76
N LEU A 15 10.53 3.10 7.90
CA LEU A 15 9.93 4.42 8.16
C LEU A 15 9.41 5.07 6.86
N THR A 16 8.35 4.50 6.28
CA THR A 16 7.58 5.12 5.20
C THR A 16 6.11 5.19 5.56
N GLY A 17 5.36 6.09 4.91
CA GLY A 17 3.93 6.27 5.19
C GLY A 17 3.12 4.98 5.01
N GLY A 18 3.43 4.15 4.02
CA GLY A 18 2.78 2.86 3.78
C GLY A 18 3.02 1.90 4.95
N TYR A 19 4.28 1.60 5.27
CA TYR A 19 4.62 0.67 6.36
C TYR A 19 4.11 1.15 7.73
N ILE A 20 4.17 2.45 8.03
CA ILE A 20 3.62 3.00 9.27
C ILE A 20 2.10 2.75 9.34
N TYR A 21 1.38 2.96 8.24
CA TYR A 21 -0.06 2.71 8.17
C TYR A 21 -0.36 1.22 8.38
N GLU A 22 0.33 0.33 7.68
CA GLU A 22 0.12 -1.12 7.76
C GLU A 22 0.46 -1.69 9.13
N LYS A 23 1.57 -1.26 9.72
CA LYS A 23 1.94 -1.62 11.08
C LYS A 23 0.87 -1.22 12.10
N ARG A 24 0.32 -0.01 11.98
CA ARG A 24 -0.75 0.47 12.85
C ARG A 24 -2.06 -0.26 12.61
N LEU A 25 -2.40 -0.54 11.35
CA LEU A 25 -3.59 -1.32 11.01
C LEU A 25 -3.50 -2.74 11.60
N LEU A 26 -2.38 -3.42 11.41
CA LEU A 26 -2.14 -4.76 11.97
C LEU A 26 -2.26 -4.76 13.48
N ALA A 27 -1.62 -3.79 14.16
CA ALA A 27 -1.70 -3.66 15.61
C ALA A 27 -3.13 -3.32 16.08
N GLY A 28 -3.83 -2.43 15.39
CA GLY A 28 -5.21 -2.04 15.70
C GLY A 28 -6.20 -3.19 15.56
N LEU A 29 -6.09 -3.97 14.48
CA LEU A 29 -6.92 -5.16 14.27
C LEU A 29 -6.73 -6.19 15.40
N ARG A 30 -5.47 -6.42 15.80
CA ARG A 30 -5.15 -7.32 16.92
C ARG A 30 -5.68 -6.78 18.25
N ALA A 31 -5.56 -5.47 18.49
CA ALA A 31 -6.10 -4.82 19.70
C ALA A 31 -7.63 -4.91 19.78
N LEU A 32 -8.33 -4.95 18.64
CA LEU A 32 -9.76 -5.21 18.55
C LEU A 32 -10.14 -6.70 18.70
N GLY A 33 -9.17 -7.59 18.96
CA GLY A 33 -9.38 -9.01 19.20
C GLY A 33 -9.46 -9.85 17.93
N HIS A 34 -9.07 -9.33 16.76
CA HIS A 34 -8.94 -10.14 15.54
C HIS A 34 -7.64 -10.94 15.55
N ASP A 35 -7.71 -12.21 15.16
CA ASP A 35 -6.53 -13.07 14.95
C ASP A 35 -5.94 -12.80 13.57
N VAL A 36 -5.00 -11.82 13.48
CA VAL A 36 -4.37 -11.47 12.22
C VAL A 36 -2.94 -11.99 12.16
N ALA A 37 -2.72 -13.00 11.32
CA ALA A 37 -1.38 -13.49 11.01
C ALA A 37 -0.63 -12.49 10.10
N HIS A 38 0.61 -12.16 10.45
CA HIS A 38 1.50 -11.39 9.59
C HIS A 38 2.31 -12.35 8.71
N LEU A 39 2.10 -12.32 7.39
CA LEU A 39 2.92 -13.02 6.43
C LEU A 39 4.03 -12.07 5.98
N ARG A 40 5.24 -12.29 6.49
CA ARG A 40 6.40 -11.51 6.09
C ARG A 40 6.94 -12.04 4.76
N LEU A 41 6.77 -11.27 3.70
CA LEU A 41 7.24 -11.62 2.37
C LEU A 41 8.66 -11.08 2.11
N GLY A 42 9.29 -11.56 1.03
CA GLY A 42 10.60 -11.09 0.59
C GLY A 42 10.66 -9.57 0.36
N ALA A 43 11.82 -8.97 0.53
CA ALA A 43 12.02 -7.53 0.49
C ALA A 43 12.20 -6.96 -0.93
N SER A 44 12.20 -7.78 -1.98
CA SER A 44 12.43 -7.33 -3.35
C SER A 44 11.19 -6.73 -4.03
N PHE A 45 10.01 -6.76 -3.40
CA PHE A 45 8.84 -6.04 -3.91
C PHE A 45 9.06 -4.52 -3.88
N PRO A 46 8.60 -3.77 -4.91
CA PRO A 46 7.72 -4.17 -6.01
C PRO A 46 8.42 -4.75 -7.26
N ASP A 47 9.68 -5.14 -7.17
CA ASP A 47 10.43 -5.83 -8.23
C ASP A 47 10.84 -7.24 -7.76
N PRO A 48 9.85 -8.15 -7.52
CA PRO A 48 10.12 -9.40 -6.85
C PRO A 48 11.06 -10.29 -7.66
N THR A 49 12.09 -10.80 -6.98
CA THR A 49 12.88 -11.90 -7.54
C THR A 49 12.00 -13.13 -7.72
N PRO A 50 12.34 -14.06 -8.64
CA PRO A 50 11.60 -15.33 -8.77
C PRO A 50 11.50 -16.09 -7.45
N GLY A 51 12.53 -16.02 -6.60
CA GLY A 51 12.55 -16.64 -5.28
C GLY A 51 11.54 -16.01 -4.32
N ASP A 52 11.54 -14.68 -4.20
CA ASP A 52 10.61 -13.96 -3.33
C ASP A 52 9.17 -14.10 -3.81
N MET A 53 8.92 -14.07 -5.13
CA MET A 53 7.58 -14.28 -5.67
C MET A 53 7.08 -15.71 -5.41
N GLY A 54 7.94 -16.72 -5.62
CA GLY A 54 7.59 -18.11 -5.34
C GLY A 54 7.34 -18.36 -3.86
N ASP A 55 8.12 -17.74 -2.97
CA ASP A 55 7.89 -17.81 -1.53
C ASP A 55 6.58 -17.11 -1.12
N ALA A 56 6.33 -15.92 -1.63
CA ALA A 56 5.10 -15.17 -1.40
C ALA A 56 3.86 -15.99 -1.81
N LEU A 57 3.88 -16.60 -2.99
CA LEU A 57 2.78 -17.45 -3.45
C LEU A 57 2.56 -18.65 -2.53
N ARG A 58 3.64 -19.34 -2.10
CA ARG A 58 3.50 -20.47 -1.17
C ARG A 58 2.84 -20.06 0.15
N GLN A 59 3.28 -18.91 0.73
CA GLN A 59 2.70 -18.39 1.97
C GLN A 59 1.22 -18.02 1.79
N MET A 60 0.88 -17.31 0.73
CA MET A 60 -0.50 -16.88 0.45
C MET A 60 -1.43 -18.05 0.13
N GLN A 61 -0.96 -19.06 -0.60
CA GLN A 61 -1.72 -20.28 -0.91
C GLN A 61 -1.97 -21.15 0.33
N ALA A 62 -1.11 -21.05 1.35
CA ALA A 62 -1.29 -21.74 2.62
C ALA A 62 -2.39 -21.10 3.51
N VAL A 63 -2.86 -19.89 3.17
CA VAL A 63 -3.97 -19.26 3.89
C VAL A 63 -5.27 -20.00 3.59
N PRO A 64 -6.03 -20.41 4.62
CA PRO A 64 -7.30 -21.11 4.44
C PRO A 64 -8.30 -20.30 3.59
N PRO A 65 -9.15 -20.97 2.79
CA PRO A 65 -10.07 -20.30 1.86
C PRO A 65 -11.21 -19.52 2.54
N ASP A 66 -11.41 -19.70 3.82
CA ASP A 66 -12.36 -18.98 4.66
C ASP A 66 -11.74 -17.81 5.43
N ARG A 67 -10.41 -17.64 5.34
CA ARG A 67 -9.66 -16.58 6.02
C ARG A 67 -9.34 -15.45 5.06
N PRO A 68 -9.83 -14.21 5.26
CA PRO A 68 -9.45 -13.06 4.46
C PRO A 68 -7.93 -12.84 4.46
N LEU A 69 -7.39 -12.55 3.28
CA LEU A 69 -5.98 -12.23 3.06
C LEU A 69 -5.86 -10.78 2.59
N ILE A 70 -5.29 -9.93 3.44
CA ILE A 70 -4.97 -8.55 3.08
C ILE A 70 -3.61 -8.56 2.36
N LEU A 71 -3.53 -7.89 1.22
CA LEU A 71 -2.32 -7.73 0.43
C LEU A 71 -1.84 -6.29 0.53
N ASP A 72 -0.57 -6.10 0.86
CA ASP A 72 0.12 -4.81 0.67
C ASP A 72 0.06 -4.35 -0.78
N GLY A 73 0.13 -3.05 -1.02
CA GLY A 73 0.04 -2.44 -2.33
C GLY A 73 1.13 -2.87 -3.31
N PHE A 74 2.34 -3.17 -2.83
CA PHE A 74 3.42 -3.71 -3.67
C PHE A 74 3.10 -5.12 -4.16
N VAL A 75 2.51 -5.95 -3.29
CA VAL A 75 2.08 -7.31 -3.64
C VAL A 75 0.90 -7.27 -4.60
N ALA A 76 -0.09 -6.44 -4.31
CA ALA A 76 -1.25 -6.28 -5.18
C ALA A 76 -0.87 -5.67 -6.55
N GLY A 77 0.13 -4.78 -6.59
CA GLY A 77 0.55 -4.10 -7.82
C GLY A 77 1.51 -4.91 -8.70
N ALA A 78 2.44 -5.66 -8.10
CA ALA A 78 3.50 -6.36 -8.83
C ALA A 78 3.45 -7.88 -8.72
N GLY A 79 2.59 -8.43 -7.87
CA GLY A 79 2.46 -9.88 -7.68
C GLY A 79 1.88 -10.57 -8.91
N THR A 80 2.46 -11.73 -9.25
CA THR A 80 1.99 -12.60 -10.34
C THR A 80 1.54 -13.94 -9.80
N GLY A 81 0.62 -14.62 -10.50
CA GLY A 81 0.10 -15.93 -10.06
C GLY A 81 -0.92 -15.85 -8.91
N LEU A 82 -1.43 -14.65 -8.58
CA LEU A 82 -2.39 -14.47 -7.48
C LEU A 82 -3.71 -15.19 -7.73
N GLU A 83 -4.04 -15.52 -8.96
CA GLU A 83 -5.22 -16.33 -9.32
C GLU A 83 -5.20 -17.74 -8.72
N ALA A 84 -4.04 -18.23 -8.30
CA ALA A 84 -3.89 -19.51 -7.63
C ALA A 84 -4.17 -19.44 -6.10
N VAL A 85 -4.36 -18.25 -5.54
CA VAL A 85 -4.67 -18.05 -4.12
C VAL A 85 -6.17 -18.23 -3.90
N ARG A 86 -6.56 -19.15 -3.01
CA ARG A 86 -7.97 -19.47 -2.73
C ARG A 86 -8.61 -18.61 -1.65
N ALA A 87 -7.81 -18.01 -0.78
CA ALA A 87 -8.28 -17.09 0.23
C ALA A 87 -8.94 -15.84 -0.40
N PRO A 88 -10.02 -15.29 0.18
CA PRO A 88 -10.61 -14.05 -0.30
C PRO A 88 -9.64 -12.88 -0.09
N MET A 89 -9.09 -12.35 -1.16
CA MET A 89 -8.08 -11.29 -1.12
C MET A 89 -8.70 -9.90 -1.01
N VAL A 90 -8.07 -9.05 -0.20
CA VAL A 90 -8.36 -7.62 -0.06
C VAL A 90 -7.07 -6.86 -0.36
N ALA A 91 -7.04 -6.03 -1.39
CA ALA A 91 -5.87 -5.22 -1.71
C ALA A 91 -5.87 -3.91 -0.94
N MET A 92 -4.73 -3.52 -0.36
CA MET A 92 -4.53 -2.23 0.28
C MET A 92 -3.61 -1.36 -0.59
N ILE A 93 -4.20 -0.48 -1.39
CA ILE A 93 -3.49 0.29 -2.42
C ILE A 93 -3.32 1.73 -1.96
N HIS A 94 -2.12 2.09 -1.51
CA HIS A 94 -1.77 3.46 -1.12
C HIS A 94 -1.61 4.37 -2.33
N HIS A 95 -0.94 3.87 -3.37
CA HIS A 95 -0.71 4.54 -4.64
C HIS A 95 -0.44 3.48 -5.71
N PRO A 96 -1.13 3.51 -6.86
CA PRO A 96 -0.85 2.54 -7.91
C PRO A 96 0.56 2.67 -8.46
N LEU A 97 1.27 1.55 -8.57
CA LEU A 97 2.69 1.50 -8.95
C LEU A 97 2.96 2.06 -10.35
N ALA A 98 2.03 1.85 -11.29
CA ALA A 98 2.17 2.38 -12.64
C ALA A 98 2.15 3.90 -12.72
N PHE A 99 1.77 4.61 -11.65
CA PHE A 99 1.77 6.07 -11.55
C PHE A 99 3.01 6.62 -10.83
N GLU A 100 3.95 5.76 -10.44
CA GLU A 100 5.22 6.24 -9.90
C GLU A 100 6.03 7.00 -10.95
N VAL A 101 6.82 7.97 -10.48
CA VAL A 101 7.70 8.77 -11.34
C VAL A 101 8.99 8.00 -11.68
N GLY A 102 9.59 8.31 -12.84
CA GLY A 102 10.85 7.72 -13.25
C GLY A 102 10.75 6.32 -13.87
N LEU A 103 9.55 5.78 -14.05
CA LEU A 103 9.35 4.50 -14.72
C LEU A 103 9.59 4.63 -16.23
N SER A 104 10.26 3.65 -16.84
CA SER A 104 10.24 3.48 -18.28
C SER A 104 8.81 3.15 -18.76
N GLU A 105 8.51 3.46 -20.02
CA GLU A 105 7.18 3.17 -20.59
C GLU A 105 6.86 1.67 -20.54
N ALA A 106 7.83 0.82 -20.86
CA ALA A 106 7.66 -0.64 -20.78
C ALA A 106 7.34 -1.11 -19.36
N ARG A 107 8.05 -0.57 -18.34
CA ARG A 107 7.78 -0.92 -16.93
C ARG A 107 6.42 -0.42 -16.48
N ARG A 108 6.04 0.81 -16.86
CA ARG A 108 4.72 1.39 -16.59
C ARG A 108 3.60 0.54 -17.19
N ALA A 109 3.74 0.15 -18.46
CA ALA A 109 2.75 -0.69 -19.13
C ALA A 109 2.62 -2.07 -18.45
N HIS A 110 3.74 -2.68 -18.09
CA HIS A 110 3.75 -3.95 -17.36
C HIS A 110 3.03 -3.84 -16.02
N LEU A 111 3.40 -2.87 -15.17
CA LEU A 111 2.76 -2.65 -13.88
C LEU A 111 1.27 -2.36 -14.03
N ARG A 112 0.87 -1.51 -14.99
CA ARG A 112 -0.54 -1.21 -15.25
C ARG A 112 -1.34 -2.47 -15.61
N ALA A 113 -0.77 -3.36 -16.42
CA ALA A 113 -1.42 -4.61 -16.79
C ALA A 113 -1.57 -5.55 -15.57
N THR A 114 -0.49 -5.72 -14.77
CA THR A 114 -0.50 -6.55 -13.57
C THR A 114 -1.47 -6.02 -12.52
N GLU A 115 -1.41 -4.72 -12.20
CA GLU A 115 -2.32 -4.07 -11.26
C GLU A 115 -3.79 -4.22 -11.70
N ARG A 116 -4.08 -4.01 -12.99
CA ARG A 116 -5.44 -4.16 -13.52
C ARG A 116 -5.96 -5.58 -13.32
N ALA A 117 -5.15 -6.59 -13.62
CA ALA A 117 -5.52 -7.99 -13.44
C ALA A 117 -5.78 -8.30 -11.96
N ASN A 118 -4.89 -7.84 -11.06
CA ASN A 118 -5.00 -8.09 -9.64
C ASN A 118 -6.19 -7.33 -8.99
N VAL A 119 -6.44 -6.09 -9.39
CA VAL A 119 -7.62 -5.31 -8.95
C VAL A 119 -8.93 -5.99 -9.36
N ALA A 120 -8.97 -6.60 -10.54
CA ALA A 120 -10.15 -7.38 -10.97
C ALA A 120 -10.33 -8.68 -10.15
N LEU A 121 -9.23 -9.29 -9.72
CA LEU A 121 -9.20 -10.57 -9.02
C LEU A 121 -9.59 -10.45 -7.53
N VAL A 122 -9.16 -9.36 -6.84
CA VAL A 122 -9.42 -9.21 -5.40
C VAL A 122 -10.90 -8.95 -5.10
N ARG A 123 -11.36 -9.36 -3.94
CA ARG A 123 -12.75 -9.19 -3.50
C ARG A 123 -13.08 -7.75 -3.13
N HIS A 124 -12.10 -7.04 -2.58
CA HIS A 124 -12.27 -5.68 -2.09
C HIS A 124 -10.95 -4.90 -2.15
N VAL A 125 -11.04 -3.59 -2.21
CA VAL A 125 -9.87 -2.70 -2.22
C VAL A 125 -10.01 -1.66 -1.12
N LEU A 126 -8.94 -1.46 -0.36
CA LEU A 126 -8.80 -0.38 0.61
C LEU A 126 -7.88 0.70 0.04
N VAL A 127 -8.30 1.95 0.12
CA VAL A 127 -7.53 3.09 -0.37
C VAL A 127 -7.47 4.21 0.66
N PRO A 128 -6.39 5.01 0.72
CA PRO A 128 -6.25 6.06 1.72
C PRO A 128 -7.05 7.33 1.41
N SER A 129 -7.56 7.49 0.18
CA SER A 129 -8.17 8.76 -0.23
C SER A 129 -9.21 8.60 -1.35
N PRO A 130 -10.13 9.58 -1.49
CA PRO A 130 -11.02 9.64 -2.66
C PRO A 130 -10.25 9.70 -3.98
N ALA A 131 -9.15 10.44 -4.04
CA ALA A 131 -8.34 10.55 -5.25
C ALA A 131 -7.78 9.20 -5.72
N THR A 132 -7.31 8.36 -4.78
CA THR A 132 -6.84 7.00 -5.11
C THR A 132 -8.00 6.12 -5.60
N ARG A 133 -9.19 6.20 -4.97
CA ARG A 133 -10.38 5.50 -5.45
C ARG A 133 -10.72 5.92 -6.88
N ASP A 134 -10.81 7.21 -7.14
CA ASP A 134 -11.21 7.75 -8.45
C ASP A 134 -10.22 7.34 -9.55
N LEU A 135 -8.93 7.31 -9.21
CA LEU A 135 -7.87 6.81 -10.10
C LEU A 135 -8.05 5.32 -10.42
N LEU A 136 -8.35 4.47 -9.42
CA LEU A 136 -8.58 3.05 -9.64
C LEU A 136 -9.82 2.79 -10.50
N VAL A 137 -10.89 3.55 -10.30
CA VAL A 137 -12.10 3.46 -11.11
C VAL A 137 -11.82 3.87 -12.56
N ALA A 138 -11.18 5.02 -12.78
CA ALA A 138 -10.93 5.57 -14.10
C ALA A 138 -9.91 4.75 -14.91
N GLU A 139 -8.81 4.35 -14.29
CA GLU A 139 -7.66 3.79 -15.00
C GLU A 139 -7.61 2.25 -14.99
N TYR A 140 -8.21 1.63 -13.98
CA TYR A 140 -8.18 0.17 -13.82
C TYR A 140 -9.56 -0.48 -14.00
N GLY A 141 -10.63 0.31 -14.08
CA GLY A 141 -12.00 -0.20 -14.19
C GLY A 141 -12.50 -0.87 -12.91
N ALA A 142 -11.95 -0.46 -11.76
CA ALA A 142 -12.37 -0.99 -10.47
C ALA A 142 -13.83 -0.62 -10.17
N ASP A 143 -14.60 -1.58 -9.66
CA ASP A 143 -15.98 -1.32 -9.21
C ASP A 143 -15.95 -0.47 -7.94
N PRO A 144 -16.52 0.76 -7.96
CA PRO A 144 -16.54 1.63 -6.79
C PRO A 144 -17.26 1.03 -5.58
N ALA A 145 -18.20 0.09 -5.79
CA ALA A 145 -18.88 -0.62 -4.70
C ALA A 145 -17.94 -1.59 -3.95
N ARG A 146 -16.81 -1.93 -4.54
CA ARG A 146 -15.77 -2.79 -3.96
C ARG A 146 -14.59 -2.01 -3.40
N ILE A 147 -14.70 -0.69 -3.28
CA ILE A 147 -13.64 0.17 -2.74
C ILE A 147 -14.10 0.84 -1.46
N THR A 148 -13.31 0.69 -0.40
CA THR A 148 -13.50 1.43 0.85
C THR A 148 -12.36 2.44 1.02
N ILE A 149 -12.72 3.70 1.31
CA ILE A 149 -11.76 4.74 1.67
C ILE A 149 -11.49 4.62 3.16
N ALA A 150 -10.25 4.31 3.51
CA ALA A 150 -9.75 4.21 4.88
C ALA A 150 -8.57 5.18 5.06
N PRO A 151 -8.81 6.45 5.42
CA PRO A 151 -7.74 7.42 5.57
C PRO A 151 -6.78 7.03 6.70
N PRO A 152 -5.47 7.31 6.55
CA PRO A 152 -4.52 7.10 7.64
C PRO A 152 -4.84 8.02 8.82
N GLY A 153 -4.84 7.45 10.02
CA GLY A 153 -4.96 8.22 11.26
C GLY A 153 -3.66 8.93 11.61
N VAL A 154 -3.77 9.96 12.44
CA VAL A 154 -2.63 10.66 13.05
C VAL A 154 -2.78 10.68 14.55
N ASP A 155 -1.66 10.63 15.27
CA ASP A 155 -1.68 10.83 16.72
C ASP A 155 -1.90 12.31 17.02
N ARG A 156 -2.72 12.59 18.03
CA ARG A 156 -2.85 13.96 18.51
C ARG A 156 -1.53 14.37 19.18
N PRO A 157 -0.98 15.56 18.86
CA PRO A 157 0.19 16.05 19.54
C PRO A 157 -0.11 16.24 21.05
N ALA A 158 0.86 15.92 21.90
CA ALA A 158 0.73 16.07 23.35
C ALA A 158 0.60 17.54 23.78
N LEU A 159 1.18 18.44 22.97
CA LEU A 159 1.14 19.89 23.23
C LEU A 159 0.43 20.61 22.08
N PRO A 160 -0.30 21.69 22.36
CA PRO A 160 -0.84 22.54 21.31
C PRO A 160 0.29 23.15 20.48
N PRO A 161 0.07 23.41 19.17
CA PRO A 161 1.05 24.11 18.35
C PRO A 161 1.32 25.50 18.91
N ALA A 162 2.59 25.87 19.01
CA ALA A 162 3.02 27.21 19.36
C ALA A 162 3.55 27.93 18.12
N PRO A 163 3.31 29.23 17.97
CA PRO A 163 3.92 30.02 16.90
C PRO A 163 5.44 30.01 17.00
N GLU A 164 6.10 29.79 15.87
CA GLU A 164 7.56 29.92 15.75
C GLU A 164 7.94 31.34 15.32
N SER A 165 9.05 31.86 15.89
CA SER A 165 9.59 33.17 15.53
C SER A 165 11.10 33.04 15.28
N PRO A 166 11.58 33.31 14.07
CA PRO A 166 10.84 33.70 12.86
C PRO A 166 9.93 32.60 12.33
N PRO A 167 8.92 32.93 11.48
CA PRO A 167 8.01 31.93 10.93
C PRO A 167 8.76 30.80 10.20
N LEU A 168 8.36 29.55 10.46
CA LEU A 168 8.97 28.36 9.89
C LEU A 168 8.09 27.80 8.75
N ILE A 169 8.69 27.56 7.59
CA ILE A 169 8.08 26.76 6.52
C ILE A 169 8.63 25.34 6.63
N LEU A 170 7.79 24.41 7.06
CA LEU A 170 8.18 23.01 7.27
C LEU A 170 7.70 22.14 6.10
N SER A 171 8.62 21.41 5.47
CA SER A 171 8.31 20.35 4.51
C SER A 171 8.89 19.03 4.99
N VAL A 172 8.03 18.02 5.15
CA VAL A 172 8.41 16.68 5.65
C VAL A 172 8.11 15.62 4.59
N GLY A 173 9.11 14.84 4.24
CA GLY A 173 8.97 13.73 3.29
C GLY A 173 10.32 13.07 3.00
N ILE A 174 10.27 11.87 2.41
CA ILE A 174 11.48 11.23 1.87
C ILE A 174 12.03 12.06 0.71
N LEU A 175 13.34 11.97 0.46
CA LEU A 175 13.98 12.61 -0.71
C LEU A 175 13.60 11.81 -1.97
N HIS A 176 12.49 12.17 -2.56
CA HIS A 176 11.96 11.55 -3.78
C HIS A 176 11.34 12.63 -4.68
N PRO A 177 11.53 12.59 -6.02
CA PRO A 177 11.02 13.61 -6.94
C PRO A 177 9.54 13.93 -6.79
N ARG A 178 8.70 12.93 -6.50
CA ARG A 178 7.26 13.11 -6.27
C ARG A 178 6.93 14.03 -5.07
N LYS A 179 7.88 14.25 -4.13
CA LYS A 179 7.67 15.14 -2.97
C LYS A 179 7.92 16.60 -3.29
N GLY A 180 8.57 16.91 -4.43
CA GLY A 180 8.74 18.28 -4.93
C GLY A 180 9.56 19.21 -4.04
N HIS A 181 10.50 18.67 -3.24
CA HIS A 181 11.35 19.51 -2.38
C HIS A 181 12.18 20.51 -3.20
N ASP A 182 12.64 20.13 -4.37
CA ASP A 182 13.34 20.96 -5.35
C ASP A 182 12.46 22.09 -5.86
N VAL A 183 11.19 21.81 -6.15
CA VAL A 183 10.20 22.82 -6.58
C VAL A 183 9.95 23.82 -5.46
N LEU A 184 9.77 23.34 -4.21
CA LEU A 184 9.60 24.21 -3.05
C LEU A 184 10.80 25.13 -2.84
N LEU A 185 12.02 24.59 -2.85
CA LEU A 185 13.25 25.38 -2.71
C LEU A 185 13.40 26.40 -3.83
N GLY A 186 13.11 26.01 -5.08
CA GLY A 186 13.12 26.92 -6.22
C GLY A 186 12.07 28.04 -6.13
N ALA A 187 10.93 27.79 -5.50
CA ALA A 187 9.90 28.80 -5.26
C ALA A 187 10.30 29.80 -4.17
N LEU A 188 10.98 29.33 -3.12
CA LEU A 188 11.44 30.17 -2.01
C LEU A 188 12.67 31.02 -2.35
N ALA A 189 13.43 30.65 -3.40
CA ALA A 189 14.62 31.38 -3.86
C ALA A 189 14.29 32.57 -4.79
N ARG A 190 13.01 32.82 -5.09
CA ARG A 190 12.51 33.90 -5.94
C ARG A 190 12.00 35.08 -5.12
#